data_dafb48613e5b982fc6727ec0646a3a13
#
_entry.id   dafb48613e5b982fc6727ec0646a3a13
#
_cell.length_a   1.000
_cell.length_b   1.000
_cell.length_c   1.000
_cell.angle_alpha   90.00
_cell.angle_beta   90.00
_cell.angle_gamma   90.00
#
_symmetry.space_group_name_H-M   'P 1'
#
loop_
_entity.id
_entity.type
_entity.pdbx_description
1 polymer ?
#
loop_
_entity_poly.entity_id
_entity_poly.type
_entity_poly.pdbx_seq_one_letter_code
_entity_poly.pdbx_strand_id
1 'polypeptide(L)'
;MNTTMKKLPAKPVDRKKQVTHWLVAICTIVIIIWSFTGINFGGIKATAGQIAGAIFAGIFHPDWSYIYNGSGEDLISQLWQTICIAFLGTFISAIISLPFAFWAAHTKHKHWYTSRIGKIVLAIIRSFPEIVLALMFIKAVGPGSAAGVLALGFHSVGMLAKLFSEAIENLEEGPNEAVVAAGGSKFHVIMFSTMPNLMPALISNTLYRFDVSIRSASILGLVGACGI
;
A
#
# COMPACT_ATOMS: atom_id res chain seq x y z
N MET A 1 -38.76 29.35 -42.80
CA MET A 1 -37.57 29.91 -42.11
C MET A 1 -36.54 28.80 -42.06
N ASN A 2 -35.74 28.65 -43.14
CA ASN A 2 -34.73 27.59 -43.30
C ASN A 2 -33.43 28.04 -42.67
N THR A 3 -33.12 27.55 -41.46
CA THR A 3 -31.82 27.73 -40.82
C THR A 3 -30.85 26.71 -41.39
N THR A 4 -30.07 27.08 -42.40
CA THR A 4 -28.94 26.32 -42.92
C THR A 4 -27.85 26.26 -41.82
N MET A 5 -27.74 25.12 -41.10
CA MET A 5 -26.63 24.87 -40.21
C MET A 5 -25.31 24.88 -40.98
N LYS A 6 -24.53 25.92 -40.76
CA LYS A 6 -23.18 26.11 -41.35
C LYS A 6 -22.28 25.02 -40.75
N LYS A 7 -21.93 23.99 -41.57
CA LYS A 7 -20.97 22.97 -41.19
C LYS A 7 -19.65 23.63 -40.79
N LEU A 8 -19.24 23.44 -39.54
CA LEU A 8 -17.92 23.90 -39.07
C LEU A 8 -16.80 23.25 -39.91
N PRO A 9 -15.78 24.00 -40.28
CA PRO A 9 -14.66 23.47 -41.06
C PRO A 9 -13.98 22.34 -40.31
N ALA A 10 -13.72 21.24 -41.02
CA ALA A 10 -13.02 20.09 -40.44
C ALA A 10 -11.62 20.53 -39.96
N LYS A 11 -11.27 20.12 -38.72
CA LYS A 11 -9.98 20.45 -38.12
C LYS A 11 -8.85 19.97 -39.02
N PRO A 12 -7.87 20.79 -39.37
CA PRO A 12 -6.76 20.36 -40.23
C PRO A 12 -6.02 19.16 -39.57
N VAL A 13 -5.90 18.09 -40.33
CA VAL A 13 -5.18 16.89 -39.88
C VAL A 13 -3.69 17.19 -39.93
N ASP A 14 -3.10 17.35 -38.76
CA ASP A 14 -1.65 17.56 -38.60
C ASP A 14 -0.92 16.23 -38.92
N ARG A 15 -0.43 16.10 -40.17
CA ARG A 15 0.24 14.88 -40.65
C ARG A 15 1.43 14.50 -39.79
N LYS A 16 2.13 15.44 -39.15
CA LYS A 16 3.23 15.16 -38.22
C LYS A 16 2.74 14.44 -37.00
N LYS A 17 1.63 14.85 -36.40
CA LYS A 17 1.02 14.17 -35.26
C LYS A 17 0.55 12.76 -35.61
N GLN A 18 -0.03 12.59 -36.79
CA GLN A 18 -0.50 11.30 -37.27
C GLN A 18 0.67 10.32 -37.46
N VAL A 19 1.77 10.75 -38.07
CA VAL A 19 2.99 9.93 -38.24
C VAL A 19 3.59 9.57 -36.87
N THR A 20 3.64 10.52 -35.95
CA THR A 20 4.14 10.25 -34.57
C THR A 20 3.28 9.21 -33.85
N HIS A 21 1.94 9.28 -33.97
CA HIS A 21 1.05 8.27 -33.37
C HIS A 21 1.27 6.87 -33.97
N TRP A 22 1.45 6.78 -35.29
CA TRP A 22 1.75 5.52 -35.95
C TRP A 22 3.12 4.95 -35.55
N LEU A 23 4.14 5.78 -35.43
CA LEU A 23 5.46 5.38 -34.94
C LEU A 23 5.40 4.88 -33.49
N VAL A 24 4.69 5.58 -32.63
CA VAL A 24 4.49 5.14 -31.21
C VAL A 24 3.74 3.80 -31.19
N ALA A 25 2.67 3.65 -31.98
CA ALA A 25 1.92 2.40 -32.04
C ALA A 25 2.78 1.21 -32.52
N ILE A 26 3.55 1.41 -33.59
CA ILE A 26 4.47 0.39 -34.12
C ILE A 26 5.53 0.04 -33.07
N CYS A 27 6.16 1.05 -32.43
CA CYS A 27 7.16 0.83 -31.39
C CYS A 27 6.58 0.04 -30.21
N THR A 28 5.35 0.37 -29.78
CA THR A 28 4.66 -0.35 -28.73
C THR A 28 4.38 -1.80 -29.11
N ILE A 29 3.92 -2.05 -30.34
CA ILE A 29 3.68 -3.41 -30.83
C ILE A 29 4.99 -4.21 -30.90
N VAL A 30 6.07 -3.62 -31.37
CA VAL A 30 7.40 -4.26 -31.44
C VAL A 30 7.89 -4.61 -30.03
N ILE A 31 7.73 -3.73 -29.05
CA ILE A 31 8.10 -3.98 -27.65
C ILE A 31 7.26 -5.13 -27.07
N ILE A 32 5.95 -5.16 -27.36
CA ILE A 32 5.07 -6.25 -26.91
C ILE A 32 5.51 -7.59 -27.52
N ILE A 33 5.74 -7.63 -28.84
CA ILE A 33 6.20 -8.87 -29.50
C ILE A 33 7.55 -9.32 -28.94
N TRP A 34 8.48 -8.40 -28.77
CA TRP A 34 9.79 -8.70 -28.19
C TRP A 34 9.69 -9.21 -26.74
N SER A 35 8.79 -8.63 -25.95
CA SER A 35 8.49 -9.10 -24.59
C SER A 35 7.97 -10.55 -24.59
N PHE A 36 7.09 -10.89 -25.54
CA PHE A 36 6.58 -12.27 -25.68
C PHE A 36 7.65 -13.27 -26.11
N THR A 37 8.62 -12.88 -26.94
CA THR A 37 9.73 -13.78 -27.34
C THR A 37 10.69 -14.08 -26.19
N GLY A 38 10.76 -13.22 -25.17
CA GLY A 38 11.56 -13.43 -23.96
C GLY A 38 10.92 -14.40 -22.95
N ILE A 39 9.64 -14.74 -23.10
CA ILE A 39 8.94 -15.65 -22.20
C ILE A 39 9.17 -17.09 -22.63
N ASN A 40 9.81 -17.88 -21.77
CA ASN A 40 10.00 -19.30 -22.01
C ASN A 40 8.73 -20.09 -21.67
N PHE A 41 7.85 -20.28 -22.64
CA PHE A 41 6.61 -21.06 -22.48
C PHE A 41 6.85 -22.57 -22.29
N GLY A 42 8.05 -23.07 -22.54
CA GLY A 42 8.41 -24.48 -22.32
C GLY A 42 8.47 -24.86 -20.83
N GLY A 43 8.45 -23.88 -19.91
CA GLY A 43 8.37 -24.11 -18.47
C GLY A 43 6.96 -24.42 -17.93
N ILE A 44 5.93 -24.34 -18.78
CA ILE A 44 4.55 -24.68 -18.36
C ILE A 44 4.49 -26.21 -18.19
N LYS A 45 4.35 -26.64 -16.93
CA LYS A 45 4.22 -28.06 -16.61
C LYS A 45 3.00 -28.65 -17.30
N ALA A 46 3.10 -29.91 -17.77
CA ALA A 46 1.98 -30.63 -18.38
C ALA A 46 0.72 -30.68 -17.46
N THR A 47 0.94 -30.55 -16.16
CA THR A 47 -0.13 -30.50 -15.14
C THR A 47 -0.84 -29.14 -15.05
N ALA A 48 -0.38 -28.10 -15.75
CA ALA A 48 -0.98 -26.75 -15.65
C ALA A 48 -2.46 -26.75 -16.07
N GLY A 49 -2.82 -27.52 -17.12
CA GLY A 49 -4.21 -27.68 -17.54
C GLY A 49 -5.08 -28.38 -16.50
N GLN A 50 -4.54 -29.38 -15.81
CA GLN A 50 -5.25 -30.10 -14.74
C GLN A 50 -5.45 -29.19 -13.52
N ILE A 51 -4.43 -28.42 -13.14
CA ILE A 51 -4.52 -27.46 -12.03
C ILE A 51 -5.53 -26.35 -12.36
N ALA A 52 -5.49 -25.80 -13.58
CA ALA A 52 -6.47 -24.82 -14.01
C ALA A 52 -7.90 -25.38 -13.98
N GLY A 53 -8.09 -26.60 -14.51
CA GLY A 53 -9.38 -27.29 -14.44
C GLY A 53 -9.88 -27.52 -13.02
N ALA A 54 -9.00 -27.93 -12.10
CA ALA A 54 -9.35 -28.11 -10.69
C ALA A 54 -9.74 -26.78 -10.00
N ILE A 55 -9.04 -25.67 -10.32
CA ILE A 55 -9.38 -24.33 -9.81
C ILE A 55 -10.76 -23.92 -10.31
N PHE A 56 -11.03 -24.07 -11.63
CA PHE A 56 -12.34 -23.74 -12.18
C PHE A 56 -13.45 -24.61 -11.60
N ALA A 57 -13.22 -25.92 -11.46
CA ALA A 57 -14.16 -26.83 -10.83
C ALA A 57 -14.44 -26.44 -9.38
N GLY A 58 -13.43 -26.06 -8.60
CA GLY A 58 -13.60 -25.60 -7.22
C GLY A 58 -14.36 -24.29 -7.09
N ILE A 59 -14.26 -23.38 -8.06
CA ILE A 59 -15.05 -22.13 -8.08
C ILE A 59 -16.54 -22.43 -8.31
N PHE A 60 -16.88 -23.40 -9.18
CA PHE A 60 -18.26 -23.74 -9.50
C PHE A 60 -18.89 -24.76 -8.54
N HIS A 61 -18.07 -25.53 -7.83
CA HIS A 61 -18.48 -26.52 -6.83
C HIS A 61 -17.77 -26.29 -5.50
N PRO A 62 -18.11 -25.18 -4.78
CA PRO A 62 -17.48 -24.89 -3.49
C PRO A 62 -17.89 -25.93 -2.44
N ASP A 63 -16.97 -26.35 -1.63
CA ASP A 63 -17.24 -27.19 -0.48
C ASP A 63 -17.77 -26.36 0.68
N TRP A 64 -19.09 -26.38 0.85
CA TRP A 64 -19.79 -25.62 1.89
C TRP A 64 -19.47 -26.12 3.31
N SER A 65 -19.02 -27.37 3.46
CA SER A 65 -18.66 -27.93 4.76
C SER A 65 -17.41 -27.27 5.35
N TYR A 66 -16.55 -26.67 4.48
CA TYR A 66 -15.35 -25.98 4.92
C TYR A 66 -15.62 -24.61 5.57
N ILE A 67 -16.83 -24.05 5.39
CA ILE A 67 -17.16 -22.74 5.98
C ILE A 67 -17.14 -22.81 7.49
N TYR A 68 -17.78 -23.85 8.06
CA TYR A 68 -17.82 -24.05 9.51
C TYR A 68 -17.95 -25.54 9.82
N ASN A 69 -16.91 -26.13 10.39
CA ASN A 69 -16.92 -27.52 10.83
C ASN A 69 -16.47 -27.71 12.30
N GLY A 70 -16.14 -26.62 13.01
CA GLY A 70 -15.78 -26.64 14.43
C GLY A 70 -14.38 -27.19 14.72
N SER A 71 -13.55 -27.43 13.69
CA SER A 71 -12.19 -27.97 13.86
C SER A 71 -11.16 -26.88 14.24
N GLY A 72 -11.52 -25.59 14.14
CA GLY A 72 -10.61 -24.47 14.33
C GLY A 72 -9.76 -24.15 13.08
N GLU A 73 -9.84 -24.98 12.05
CA GLU A 73 -9.26 -24.75 10.72
C GLU A 73 -10.32 -24.32 9.69
N ASP A 74 -11.47 -23.84 10.18
CA ASP A 74 -12.59 -23.38 9.40
C ASP A 74 -12.28 -22.05 8.70
N LEU A 75 -12.93 -21.80 7.55
CA LEU A 75 -12.80 -20.57 6.81
C LEU A 75 -13.05 -19.33 7.69
N ILE A 76 -14.09 -19.38 8.56
CA ILE A 76 -14.43 -18.26 9.45
C ILE A 76 -13.31 -18.02 10.47
N SER A 77 -12.75 -19.06 11.06
CA SER A 77 -11.64 -18.96 12.01
C SER A 77 -10.40 -18.35 11.36
N GLN A 78 -10.05 -18.79 10.16
CA GLN A 78 -8.91 -18.31 9.41
C GLN A 78 -9.09 -16.84 8.96
N LEU A 79 -10.29 -16.46 8.51
CA LEU A 79 -10.63 -15.07 8.20
C LEU A 79 -10.51 -14.18 9.43
N TRP A 80 -11.01 -14.64 10.59
CA TRP A 80 -10.89 -13.90 11.85
C TRP A 80 -9.44 -13.71 12.26
N GLN A 81 -8.63 -14.76 12.15
CA GLN A 81 -7.21 -14.71 12.42
C GLN A 81 -6.49 -13.71 11.51
N THR A 82 -6.81 -13.71 10.21
CA THR A 82 -6.26 -12.77 9.22
C THR A 82 -6.58 -11.31 9.58
N ILE A 83 -7.83 -11.03 10.00
CA ILE A 83 -8.25 -9.70 10.44
C ILE A 83 -7.49 -9.29 11.72
N CYS A 84 -7.35 -10.20 12.69
CA CYS A 84 -6.61 -9.92 13.94
C CYS A 84 -5.14 -9.61 13.68
N ILE A 85 -4.48 -10.35 12.77
CA ILE A 85 -3.09 -10.13 12.38
C ILE A 85 -2.93 -8.76 11.71
N ALA A 86 -3.81 -8.44 10.74
CA ALA A 86 -3.81 -7.16 10.06
C ALA A 86 -4.04 -5.99 11.03
N PHE A 87 -4.99 -6.14 11.95
CA PHE A 87 -5.30 -5.13 12.97
C PHE A 87 -4.12 -4.91 13.91
N LEU A 88 -3.59 -5.98 14.50
CA LEU A 88 -2.49 -5.88 15.46
C LEU A 88 -1.23 -5.30 14.79
N GLY A 89 -0.87 -5.78 13.60
CA GLY A 89 0.26 -5.28 12.82
C GLY A 89 0.13 -3.80 12.49
N THR A 90 -1.07 -3.36 12.05
CA THR A 90 -1.33 -1.96 11.72
C THR A 90 -1.36 -1.07 12.96
N PHE A 91 -1.97 -1.52 14.05
CA PHE A 91 -2.07 -0.74 15.29
C PHE A 91 -0.71 -0.49 15.92
N ILE A 92 0.11 -1.54 16.05
CA ILE A 92 1.48 -1.41 16.57
C ILE A 92 2.31 -0.50 15.67
N SER A 93 2.20 -0.66 14.36
CA SER A 93 2.95 0.17 13.41
C SER A 93 2.50 1.63 13.43
N ALA A 94 1.23 1.93 13.65
CA ALA A 94 0.73 3.29 13.78
C ALA A 94 1.37 4.02 14.97
N ILE A 95 1.47 3.35 16.12
CA ILE A 95 2.12 3.91 17.32
C ILE A 95 3.62 4.13 17.06
N ILE A 96 4.31 3.12 16.53
CA ILE A 96 5.77 3.20 16.28
C ILE A 96 6.07 4.24 15.19
N SER A 97 5.20 4.41 14.21
CA SER A 97 5.42 5.35 13.11
C SER A 97 5.37 6.83 13.54
N LEU A 98 4.69 7.18 14.64
CA LEU A 98 4.59 8.57 15.12
C LEU A 98 5.95 9.23 15.36
N PRO A 99 6.86 8.67 16.18
CA PRO A 99 8.16 9.29 16.41
C PRO A 99 8.98 9.39 15.11
N PHE A 100 8.92 8.38 14.24
CA PHE A 100 9.59 8.43 12.93
C PHE A 100 9.01 9.49 12.01
N ALA A 101 7.69 9.71 12.04
CA ALA A 101 7.02 10.74 11.27
C ALA A 101 7.48 12.14 11.71
N PHE A 102 7.50 12.41 13.01
CA PHE A 102 8.04 13.68 13.52
C PHE A 102 9.53 13.84 13.20
N TRP A 103 10.30 12.76 13.19
CA TRP A 103 11.70 12.81 12.78
C TRP A 103 11.89 13.07 11.28
N ALA A 104 11.04 12.51 10.43
CA ALA A 104 11.14 12.67 8.97
C ALA A 104 10.49 13.98 8.46
N ALA A 105 9.49 14.51 9.17
CA ALA A 105 8.78 15.73 8.78
C ALA A 105 9.72 16.94 8.72
N HIS A 106 9.59 17.73 7.65
CA HIS A 106 10.29 18.99 7.47
C HIS A 106 9.42 20.16 7.96
N THR A 107 9.80 20.74 9.09
CA THR A 107 9.12 21.89 9.70
C THR A 107 10.03 23.11 9.63
N LYS A 108 9.49 24.35 9.58
CA LYS A 108 10.26 25.61 9.46
C LYS A 108 11.45 25.74 10.41
N HIS A 109 11.35 25.19 11.62
CA HIS A 109 12.40 25.29 12.65
C HIS A 109 13.38 24.10 12.68
N LYS A 110 13.30 23.19 11.69
CA LYS A 110 14.11 21.96 11.67
C LYS A 110 15.14 22.01 10.55
N HIS A 111 16.36 21.57 10.86
CA HIS A 111 17.43 21.47 9.85
C HIS A 111 17.02 20.50 8.72
N TRP A 112 17.17 20.94 7.49
CA TRP A 112 16.85 20.19 6.28
C TRP A 112 17.54 18.82 6.22
N TYR A 113 18.80 18.72 6.70
CA TYR A 113 19.53 17.45 6.72
C TYR A 113 18.88 16.37 7.58
N THR A 114 18.36 16.70 8.77
CA THR A 114 17.73 15.73 9.67
C THR A 114 16.46 15.15 9.07
N SER A 115 15.64 15.96 8.41
CA SER A 115 14.45 15.51 7.71
C SER A 115 14.79 14.63 6.50
N ARG A 116 15.83 14.98 5.72
CA ARG A 116 16.28 14.16 4.59
C ARG A 116 16.77 12.79 5.03
N ILE A 117 17.56 12.70 6.08
CA ILE A 117 18.03 11.41 6.63
C ILE A 117 16.83 10.57 7.06
N GLY A 118 15.87 11.16 7.77
CA GLY A 118 14.64 10.48 8.16
C GLY A 118 13.87 9.93 6.95
N LYS A 119 13.67 10.73 5.90
CA LYS A 119 13.00 10.30 4.67
C LYS A 119 13.75 9.19 3.93
N ILE A 120 15.09 9.22 3.92
CA ILE A 120 15.92 8.17 3.32
C ILE A 120 15.75 6.85 4.10
N VAL A 121 15.83 6.91 5.43
CA VAL A 121 15.62 5.71 6.28
C VAL A 121 14.24 5.10 6.03
N LEU A 122 13.18 5.91 5.99
CA LEU A 122 11.84 5.43 5.68
C LEU A 122 11.73 4.85 4.26
N ALA A 123 12.43 5.43 3.29
CA ALA A 123 12.47 4.91 1.92
C ALA A 123 13.16 3.53 1.87
N ILE A 124 14.24 3.33 2.63
CA ILE A 124 14.94 2.03 2.74
C ILE A 124 14.00 0.99 3.36
N ILE A 125 13.33 1.30 4.47
CA ILE A 125 12.39 0.37 5.12
C ILE A 125 11.30 -0.08 4.15
N ARG A 126 10.78 0.84 3.33
CA ARG A 126 9.72 0.56 2.35
C ARG A 126 10.21 -0.15 1.09
N SER A 127 11.51 -0.18 0.82
CA SER A 127 12.04 -0.85 -0.38
C SER A 127 11.99 -2.38 -0.28
N PHE A 128 11.85 -2.92 0.93
CA PHE A 128 11.70 -4.36 1.13
C PHE A 128 10.28 -4.81 0.80
N PRO A 129 10.11 -5.75 -0.14
CA PRO A 129 8.81 -6.35 -0.42
C PRO A 129 8.28 -7.07 0.82
N GLU A 130 6.97 -6.91 1.09
CA GLU A 130 6.32 -7.45 2.28
C GLU A 130 6.44 -8.99 2.39
N ILE A 131 6.36 -9.69 1.26
CA ILE A 131 6.53 -11.16 1.21
C ILE A 131 7.95 -11.56 1.62
N VAL A 132 8.98 -10.81 1.21
CA VAL A 132 10.36 -11.09 1.59
C VAL A 132 10.54 -10.94 3.10
N LEU A 133 9.97 -9.89 3.68
CA LEU A 133 9.97 -9.69 5.14
C LEU A 133 9.25 -10.86 5.85
N ALA A 134 8.10 -11.30 5.34
CA ALA A 134 7.39 -12.43 5.89
C ALA A 134 8.25 -13.71 5.91
N LEU A 135 8.91 -14.03 4.79
CA LEU A 135 9.82 -15.19 4.73
C LEU A 135 11.01 -15.07 5.67
N MET A 136 11.56 -13.86 5.86
CA MET A 136 12.63 -13.62 6.84
C MET A 136 12.13 -13.83 8.27
N PHE A 137 10.95 -13.33 8.62
CA PHE A 137 10.39 -13.52 9.97
C PHE A 137 9.94 -14.95 10.21
N ILE A 138 9.42 -15.67 9.21
CA ILE A 138 9.16 -17.13 9.33
C ILE A 138 10.43 -17.89 9.70
N LYS A 139 11.56 -17.54 9.09
CA LYS A 139 12.86 -18.15 9.46
C LYS A 139 13.35 -17.78 10.84
N ALA A 140 13.01 -16.59 11.33
CA ALA A 140 13.46 -16.10 12.63
C ALA A 140 12.60 -16.57 13.80
N VAL A 141 11.27 -16.58 13.65
CA VAL A 141 10.28 -16.83 14.71
C VAL A 141 9.53 -18.14 14.49
N GLY A 142 9.58 -18.69 13.29
CA GLY A 142 8.77 -19.84 12.86
C GLY A 142 7.54 -19.42 12.04
N PRO A 143 6.92 -20.40 11.34
CA PRO A 143 5.68 -20.15 10.61
C PRO A 143 4.54 -19.86 11.60
N GLY A 144 3.61 -18.98 11.17
CA GLY A 144 2.43 -18.64 11.95
C GLY A 144 2.13 -17.15 12.04
N SER A 145 1.10 -16.82 12.82
CA SER A 145 0.55 -15.46 12.96
C SER A 145 1.55 -14.43 13.49
N ALA A 146 2.50 -14.84 14.32
CA ALA A 146 3.54 -13.94 14.84
C ALA A 146 4.44 -13.40 13.74
N ALA A 147 4.86 -14.25 12.78
CA ALA A 147 5.65 -13.84 11.63
C ALA A 147 4.88 -12.85 10.74
N GLY A 148 3.57 -13.10 10.56
CA GLY A 148 2.68 -12.20 9.82
C GLY A 148 2.55 -10.82 10.46
N VAL A 149 2.30 -10.76 11.76
CA VAL A 149 2.20 -9.49 12.50
C VAL A 149 3.51 -8.70 12.40
N LEU A 150 4.67 -9.36 12.55
CA LEU A 150 5.98 -8.71 12.44
C LEU A 150 6.24 -8.19 11.03
N ALA A 151 5.93 -8.98 9.99
CA ALA A 151 6.14 -8.59 8.60
C ALA A 151 5.26 -7.40 8.22
N LEU A 152 3.95 -7.49 8.48
CA LEU A 152 2.97 -6.42 8.24
C LEU A 152 3.31 -5.18 9.06
N GLY A 153 3.64 -5.36 10.33
CA GLY A 153 3.98 -4.28 11.24
C GLY A 153 5.21 -3.52 10.76
N PHE A 154 6.31 -4.20 10.50
CA PHE A 154 7.56 -3.57 10.06
C PHE A 154 7.39 -2.80 8.73
N HIS A 155 6.76 -3.42 7.75
CA HIS A 155 6.49 -2.76 6.46
C HIS A 155 5.56 -1.55 6.63
N SER A 156 4.53 -1.68 7.48
CA SER A 156 3.56 -0.61 7.74
C SER A 156 4.18 0.59 8.44
N VAL A 157 5.18 0.41 9.31
CA VAL A 157 5.90 1.53 9.97
C VAL A 157 6.49 2.47 8.92
N GLY A 158 7.18 1.95 7.91
CA GLY A 158 7.79 2.77 6.86
C GLY A 158 6.75 3.56 6.04
N MET A 159 5.60 2.94 5.76
CA MET A 159 4.54 3.59 4.98
C MET A 159 3.77 4.62 5.81
N LEU A 160 3.33 4.26 7.02
CA LEU A 160 2.59 5.16 7.90
C LEU A 160 3.45 6.35 8.34
N ALA A 161 4.72 6.12 8.70
CA ALA A 161 5.61 7.20 9.08
C ALA A 161 5.79 8.22 7.94
N LYS A 162 5.83 7.76 6.68
CA LYS A 162 5.86 8.68 5.53
C LYS A 162 4.55 9.46 5.42
N LEU A 163 3.39 8.80 5.42
CA LEU A 163 2.09 9.46 5.31
C LEU A 163 1.86 10.44 6.45
N PHE A 164 2.25 10.08 7.66
CA PHE A 164 2.17 10.95 8.82
C PHE A 164 3.13 12.15 8.72
N SER A 165 4.35 11.95 8.19
CA SER A 165 5.29 13.06 7.98
C SER A 165 4.78 14.04 6.93
N GLU A 166 4.15 13.56 5.87
CA GLU A 166 3.50 14.40 4.86
C GLU A 166 2.29 15.14 5.43
N ALA A 167 1.49 14.48 6.29
CA ALA A 167 0.39 15.13 6.99
C ALA A 167 0.89 16.26 7.93
N ILE A 168 2.00 16.05 8.64
CA ILE A 168 2.62 17.09 9.50
C ILE A 168 3.13 18.26 8.65
N GLU A 169 3.76 17.98 7.50
CA GLU A 169 4.28 19.02 6.59
C GLU A 169 3.18 19.87 5.96
N ASN A 170 1.98 19.31 5.78
CA ASN A 170 0.83 19.97 5.17
C ASN A 170 -0.08 20.67 6.18
N LEU A 171 0.24 20.66 7.48
CA LEU A 171 -0.53 21.38 8.48
C LEU A 171 -0.42 22.89 8.28
N GLU A 172 -1.54 23.58 8.43
CA GLU A 172 -1.57 25.04 8.49
C GLU A 172 -0.82 25.55 9.73
N GLU A 173 0.00 26.57 9.57
CA GLU A 173 0.81 27.11 10.66
C GLU A 173 0.06 28.09 11.54
N GLY A 174 -1.03 28.69 11.07
CA GLY A 174 -1.80 29.67 11.82
C GLY A 174 -2.16 29.27 13.25
N PRO A 175 -2.70 28.06 13.48
CA PRO A 175 -2.97 27.58 14.84
C PRO A 175 -1.71 27.42 15.70
N ASN A 176 -0.57 27.03 15.12
CA ASN A 176 0.69 26.93 15.84
C ASN A 176 1.23 28.30 16.27
N GLU A 177 1.16 29.28 15.38
CA GLU A 177 1.55 30.67 15.66
C GLU A 177 0.67 31.30 16.74
N ALA A 178 -0.63 31.01 16.74
CA ALA A 178 -1.55 31.51 17.80
C ALA A 178 -1.17 31.00 19.20
N VAL A 179 -0.80 29.72 19.33
CA VAL A 179 -0.34 29.16 20.62
C VAL A 179 0.98 29.79 21.06
N VAL A 180 1.90 30.04 20.12
CA VAL A 180 3.17 30.73 20.42
C VAL A 180 2.92 32.17 20.85
N ALA A 181 2.03 32.90 20.17
CA ALA A 181 1.65 34.26 20.52
C ALA A 181 1.01 34.37 21.94
N ALA A 182 0.30 33.31 22.35
CA ALA A 182 -0.23 33.18 23.72
C ALA A 182 0.83 32.80 24.78
N GLY A 183 2.12 32.73 24.40
CA GLY A 183 3.22 32.36 25.30
C GLY A 183 3.42 30.86 25.49
N GLY A 184 2.83 30.05 24.64
CA GLY A 184 2.96 28.60 24.69
C GLY A 184 4.38 28.10 24.30
N SER A 185 4.88 27.13 25.06
CA SER A 185 6.13 26.41 24.72
C SER A 185 5.94 25.47 23.53
N LYS A 186 7.05 24.94 22.97
CA LYS A 186 7.00 23.94 21.88
C LYS A 186 6.14 22.71 22.21
N PHE A 187 6.12 22.28 23.47
CA PHE A 187 5.26 21.19 23.93
C PHE A 187 3.78 21.57 23.87
N HIS A 188 3.43 22.80 24.29
CA HIS A 188 2.06 23.29 24.19
C HIS A 188 1.59 23.40 22.73
N VAL A 189 2.47 23.81 21.79
CA VAL A 189 2.15 23.83 20.36
C VAL A 189 1.82 22.42 19.85
N ILE A 190 2.64 21.42 20.19
CA ILE A 190 2.38 20.03 19.79
C ILE A 190 1.07 19.52 20.36
N MET A 191 0.82 19.74 21.66
CA MET A 191 -0.32 19.16 22.37
C MET A 191 -1.65 19.84 22.03
N PHE A 192 -1.68 21.17 21.93
CA PHE A 192 -2.92 21.92 21.76
C PHE A 192 -3.20 22.39 20.33
N SER A 193 -2.21 22.39 19.44
CA SER A 193 -2.39 22.79 18.05
C SER A 193 -2.09 21.64 17.09
N THR A 194 -0.84 21.13 17.08
CA THR A 194 -0.43 20.16 16.07
C THR A 194 -1.21 18.85 16.19
N MET A 195 -1.28 18.25 17.38
CA MET A 195 -1.94 16.93 17.57
C MET A 195 -3.44 16.96 17.26
N PRO A 196 -4.26 17.89 17.75
CA PRO A 196 -5.68 17.92 17.41
C PRO A 196 -5.94 18.09 15.92
N ASN A 197 -5.17 18.95 15.24
CA ASN A 197 -5.31 19.17 13.80
C ASN A 197 -4.78 17.99 12.96
N LEU A 198 -3.84 17.23 13.48
CA LEU A 198 -3.25 16.06 12.81
C LEU A 198 -4.10 14.80 12.99
N MET A 199 -4.86 14.66 14.09
CA MET A 199 -5.63 13.46 14.42
C MET A 199 -6.52 12.93 13.30
N PRO A 200 -7.31 13.74 12.59
CA PRO A 200 -8.14 13.23 11.49
C PRO A 200 -7.31 12.58 10.39
N ALA A 201 -6.16 13.16 10.05
CA ALA A 201 -5.27 12.61 9.04
C ALA A 201 -4.58 11.32 9.52
N LEU A 202 -4.17 11.25 10.79
CA LEU A 202 -3.60 10.04 11.39
C LEU A 202 -4.59 8.88 11.37
N ILE A 203 -5.83 9.12 11.79
CA ILE A 203 -6.89 8.11 11.80
C ILE A 203 -7.19 7.65 10.37
N SER A 204 -7.38 8.57 9.44
CA SER A 204 -7.66 8.25 8.03
C SER A 204 -6.56 7.41 7.40
N ASN A 205 -5.30 7.78 7.56
CA ASN A 205 -4.16 7.05 7.03
C ASN A 205 -4.00 5.67 7.68
N THR A 206 -4.30 5.55 8.99
CA THR A 206 -4.26 4.27 9.71
C THR A 206 -5.35 3.34 9.24
N LEU A 207 -6.58 3.81 9.04
CA LEU A 207 -7.69 3.03 8.49
C LEU A 207 -7.41 2.59 7.05
N TYR A 208 -6.89 3.49 6.22
CA TYR A 208 -6.43 3.14 4.88
C TYR A 208 -5.38 2.05 4.90
N ARG A 209 -4.37 2.15 5.79
CA ARG A 209 -3.34 1.12 5.92
C ARG A 209 -3.90 -0.19 6.42
N PHE A 210 -4.87 -0.17 7.33
CA PHE A 210 -5.55 -1.37 7.81
C PHE A 210 -6.26 -2.12 6.67
N ASP A 211 -7.00 -1.41 5.80
CA ASP A 211 -7.62 -2.00 4.61
C ASP A 211 -6.59 -2.67 3.69
N VAL A 212 -5.46 -2.01 3.43
CA VAL A 212 -4.35 -2.60 2.66
C VAL A 212 -3.77 -3.82 3.39
N SER A 213 -3.60 -3.76 4.70
CA SER A 213 -3.02 -4.84 5.51
C SER A 213 -3.88 -6.10 5.51
N ILE A 214 -5.22 -5.99 5.47
CA ILE A 214 -6.11 -7.16 5.34
C ILE A 214 -5.84 -7.90 4.03
N ARG A 215 -5.70 -7.17 2.93
CA ARG A 215 -5.40 -7.77 1.62
C ARG A 215 -4.02 -8.42 1.58
N SER A 216 -3.03 -7.75 2.16
CA SER A 216 -1.68 -8.30 2.27
C SER A 216 -1.62 -9.53 3.16
N ALA A 217 -2.36 -9.54 4.27
CA ALA A 217 -2.41 -10.68 5.19
C ALA A 217 -2.91 -11.95 4.49
N SER A 218 -3.92 -11.83 3.61
CA SER A 218 -4.40 -12.98 2.82
C SER A 218 -3.31 -13.55 1.90
N ILE A 219 -2.46 -12.71 1.31
CA ILE A 219 -1.33 -13.15 0.50
C ILE A 219 -0.23 -13.81 1.36
N LEU A 220 0.01 -13.27 2.56
CA LEU A 220 0.98 -13.83 3.49
C LEU A 220 0.56 -15.23 4.00
N GLY A 221 -0.73 -15.53 4.01
CA GLY A 221 -1.26 -16.86 4.29
C GLY A 221 -0.69 -17.92 3.35
N LEU A 222 -0.54 -17.61 2.06
CA LEU A 222 0.03 -18.53 1.06
C LEU A 222 1.48 -18.93 1.35
N VAL A 223 2.23 -18.13 2.09
CA VAL A 223 3.63 -18.43 2.49
C VAL A 223 3.74 -18.94 3.92
N GLY A 224 2.60 -19.18 4.61
CA GLY A 224 2.57 -19.70 5.98
C GLY A 224 2.82 -18.67 7.07
N ALA A 225 2.66 -17.39 6.78
CA ALA A 225 2.78 -16.29 7.75
C ALA A 225 1.44 -15.84 8.34
N CYS A 226 0.33 -16.43 7.90
CA CYS A 226 -1.03 -16.12 8.35
C CYS A 226 -1.91 -17.37 8.28
N GLY A 227 -3.16 -17.26 8.76
CA GLY A 227 -4.13 -18.35 8.78
C GLY A 227 -4.60 -18.83 7.41
N ILE A 228 -4.78 -17.95 6.42
CA ILE A 228 -5.16 -18.28 5.04
C ILE A 228 -4.05 -17.85 4.11
#